data_e2aeb8a7f729b1bcf2ab49b3b74421b0
#
_entry.id   e2aeb8a7f729b1bcf2ab49b3b74421b0
#
_cell.length_a   1.000
_cell.length_b   1.000
_cell.length_c   1.000
_cell.angle_alpha   90.00
_cell.angle_beta   90.00
_cell.angle_gamma   90.00
#
_symmetry.space_group_name_H-M   'P 1'
#
loop_
_entity.id
_entity.type
_entity.pdbx_description
1 polymer ?
#
loop_
_entity_poly.entity_id
_entity_poly.type
_entity_poly.pdbx_seq_one_letter_code
_entity_poly.pdbx_strand_id
1 'polypeptide(L)'
;MKVFIVGVLGALLLTFHGTIHAAGTEWADILITDGTVITMDRDRRVMDNGAIAIVGNRIAAVGTTAELRARFRAGQVIDARRKVVMPGLIDGHGHAGHELLKTLGADSDNWDWLVERIYAHGSTPEFWKADAMLAGLERLKFGVTTSVNFFGGGDNVYRVDDPKYGEAYLNAVAAIGLRWILGVGPRRGPYPSLFTEWNGEVGRDIQVPFERQIEVSETLIRKWNGLADGRVKMAVVFPTISPDENLAGEGLNEVKREARDARDLSKRYRILFLQDGHTRGTVKYANDVLGLLGPDVILSHATNLTDQEIKLIASTGTRVAHNPSSVFSMNGRCPVTELIDAGANVMLGSDGVAPDRSFDMFRHMFQATRYHRFYFHDAKVLPAGKVLEMATIDAAKALGMEKEIGSLEPGKKADIILVDWFKPHLVPMNMPVYRMVYYANGEDVATVIVDGRVLMRDRHVLTADEESVLNAAQQESELAVRRVGLPDDPTALPDGFWGTTRLRDATPK
;
A
#
# COMPACT_ATOMS: atom_id res chain seq x y z
N MET A 1 -94.16 34.44 -29.88
CA MET A 1 -93.59 33.22 -30.42
C MET A 1 -92.12 33.16 -29.92
N LYS A 2 -91.87 32.40 -28.84
CA LYS A 2 -90.55 32.33 -28.18
C LYS A 2 -89.91 31.05 -28.65
N VAL A 3 -88.68 31.16 -29.22
CA VAL A 3 -87.88 30.02 -29.61
C VAL A 3 -86.83 29.83 -28.52
N PHE A 4 -86.79 28.65 -27.90
CA PHE A 4 -85.80 28.21 -26.95
C PHE A 4 -84.66 27.53 -27.72
N ILE A 5 -83.42 27.99 -27.53
CA ILE A 5 -82.18 27.31 -27.99
C ILE A 5 -81.63 26.61 -26.79
N VAL A 6 -81.53 25.27 -26.87
CA VAL A 6 -80.85 24.43 -25.88
C VAL A 6 -79.36 24.24 -26.34
N GLY A 7 -78.49 24.77 -25.56
CA GLY A 7 -77.03 24.55 -25.78
C GLY A 7 -76.56 23.28 -25.05
N VAL A 8 -75.98 22.34 -25.79
CA VAL A 8 -75.37 21.13 -25.24
C VAL A 8 -73.89 21.45 -24.95
N LEU A 9 -73.50 21.46 -23.66
CA LEU A 9 -72.09 21.51 -23.24
C LEU A 9 -71.49 20.10 -23.28
N GLY A 10 -70.65 19.83 -24.25
CA GLY A 10 -69.87 18.61 -24.29
C GLY A 10 -68.63 18.75 -23.40
N ALA A 11 -68.52 18.03 -22.29
CA ALA A 11 -67.40 17.93 -21.46
C ALA A 11 -66.32 16.98 -22.12
N LEU A 12 -65.16 17.53 -22.57
CA LEU A 12 -64.04 16.76 -23.05
C LEU A 12 -63.25 16.27 -21.84
N LEU A 13 -63.38 14.99 -21.48
CA LEU A 13 -62.50 14.30 -20.52
C LEU A 13 -61.18 13.99 -21.20
N LEU A 14 -60.16 14.81 -20.95
CA LEU A 14 -58.77 14.52 -21.27
C LEU A 14 -58.24 13.47 -20.27
N THR A 15 -58.24 12.20 -20.66
CA THR A 15 -57.49 11.14 -19.96
C THR A 15 -56.03 11.32 -20.21
N PHE A 16 -55.31 11.85 -19.21
CA PHE A 16 -53.84 11.77 -19.17
C PHE A 16 -53.45 10.31 -18.97
N HIS A 17 -53.07 9.64 -20.03
CA HIS A 17 -52.32 8.39 -19.94
C HIS A 17 -50.85 8.76 -19.63
N GLY A 18 -50.52 8.80 -18.35
CA GLY A 18 -49.14 8.79 -17.90
C GLY A 18 -48.51 7.47 -18.35
N THR A 19 -47.70 7.50 -19.39
CA THR A 19 -46.84 6.40 -19.74
C THR A 19 -45.87 6.22 -18.58
N ILE A 20 -46.14 5.22 -17.72
CA ILE A 20 -45.12 4.68 -16.81
C ILE A 20 -44.03 4.08 -17.73
N HIS A 21 -42.96 4.81 -17.98
CA HIS A 21 -41.78 4.23 -18.51
C HIS A 21 -41.32 3.21 -17.48
N ALA A 22 -41.50 1.93 -17.78
CA ALA A 22 -40.83 0.87 -17.05
C ALA A 22 -39.33 1.22 -17.10
N ALA A 23 -38.74 1.54 -15.94
CA ALA A 23 -37.30 1.82 -15.86
C ALA A 23 -36.60 0.62 -16.48
N GLY A 24 -35.91 0.83 -17.61
CA GLY A 24 -35.18 -0.22 -18.27
C GLY A 24 -34.15 -0.77 -17.31
N THR A 25 -34.07 -2.09 -17.20
CA THR A 25 -33.09 -2.74 -16.31
C THR A 25 -31.71 -2.49 -16.87
N GLU A 26 -30.84 -1.76 -16.13
CA GLU A 26 -29.46 -1.47 -16.51
C GLU A 26 -28.63 -2.75 -16.42
N TRP A 27 -27.55 -2.82 -17.20
CA TRP A 27 -26.60 -3.93 -17.15
C TRP A 27 -25.45 -3.62 -16.20
N ALA A 28 -25.07 -4.60 -15.36
CA ALA A 28 -23.83 -4.60 -14.59
C ALA A 28 -23.00 -5.84 -14.92
N ASP A 29 -21.69 -5.72 -14.96
CA ASP A 29 -20.82 -6.88 -15.13
C ASP A 29 -20.81 -7.73 -13.86
N ILE A 30 -20.75 -7.07 -12.70
CA ILE A 30 -20.82 -7.71 -11.38
C ILE A 30 -21.86 -6.99 -10.51
N LEU A 31 -22.67 -7.76 -9.81
CA LEU A 31 -23.58 -7.29 -8.76
C LEU A 31 -23.26 -8.02 -7.45
N ILE A 32 -22.71 -7.30 -6.47
CA ILE A 32 -22.50 -7.78 -5.11
C ILE A 32 -23.78 -7.51 -4.33
N THR A 33 -24.33 -8.51 -3.62
CA THR A 33 -25.63 -8.39 -2.94
C THR A 33 -25.58 -8.94 -1.52
N ASP A 34 -26.52 -8.48 -0.70
CA ASP A 34 -26.83 -9.02 0.63
C ASP A 34 -25.68 -8.90 1.65
N GLY A 35 -24.74 -7.95 1.45
CA GLY A 35 -23.62 -7.71 2.34
C GLY A 35 -23.87 -6.61 3.38
N THR A 36 -23.03 -6.57 4.41
CA THR A 36 -22.87 -5.38 5.26
C THR A 36 -21.83 -4.48 4.59
N VAL A 37 -22.26 -3.36 4.00
CA VAL A 37 -21.38 -2.48 3.22
C VAL A 37 -20.86 -1.34 4.08
N ILE A 38 -19.53 -1.21 4.20
CA ILE A 38 -18.83 -0.04 4.77
C ILE A 38 -18.35 0.80 3.60
N THR A 39 -18.97 1.96 3.36
CA THR A 39 -18.72 2.74 2.14
C THR A 39 -17.43 3.56 2.17
N MET A 40 -17.01 4.02 3.33
CA MET A 40 -15.94 5.01 3.50
C MET A 40 -16.14 6.29 2.67
N ASP A 41 -17.37 6.55 2.19
CA ASP A 41 -17.77 7.80 1.56
C ASP A 41 -17.77 8.98 2.55
N ARG A 42 -18.13 10.17 2.10
CA ARG A 42 -18.15 11.37 2.95
C ARG A 42 -18.96 11.17 4.25
N ASP A 43 -20.06 10.43 4.17
CA ASP A 43 -20.98 10.23 5.31
C ASP A 43 -20.63 8.99 6.15
N ARG A 44 -19.59 8.20 5.76
CA ARG A 44 -19.14 6.97 6.42
C ARG A 44 -20.27 5.97 6.64
N ARG A 45 -21.14 5.84 5.66
CA ARG A 45 -22.32 4.97 5.75
C ARG A 45 -21.93 3.51 5.99
N VAL A 46 -22.68 2.88 6.87
CA VAL A 46 -22.67 1.43 7.07
C VAL A 46 -24.08 0.92 6.75
N MET A 47 -24.18 0.02 5.78
CA MET A 47 -25.47 -0.40 5.23
C MET A 47 -25.66 -1.91 5.40
N ASP A 48 -26.66 -2.32 6.14
CA ASP A 48 -27.09 -3.72 6.17
C ASP A 48 -27.86 -4.06 4.88
N ASN A 49 -27.74 -5.32 4.42
CA ASN A 49 -28.32 -5.77 3.15
C ASN A 49 -27.94 -4.85 1.96
N GLY A 50 -26.75 -4.32 2.00
CA GLY A 50 -26.19 -3.47 0.97
C GLY A 50 -25.78 -4.24 -0.28
N ALA A 51 -25.69 -3.51 -1.38
CA ALA A 51 -25.27 -4.02 -2.69
C ALA A 51 -24.42 -3.00 -3.44
N ILE A 52 -23.63 -3.52 -4.38
CA ILE A 52 -22.77 -2.71 -5.26
C ILE A 52 -22.89 -3.26 -6.68
N ALA A 53 -23.21 -2.38 -7.64
CA ALA A 53 -23.18 -2.68 -9.06
C ALA A 53 -21.89 -2.16 -9.69
N ILE A 54 -21.22 -3.00 -10.48
CA ILE A 54 -19.95 -2.69 -11.16
C ILE A 54 -20.17 -2.79 -12.66
N VAL A 55 -19.75 -1.76 -13.40
CA VAL A 55 -19.75 -1.71 -14.87
C VAL A 55 -18.32 -1.39 -15.33
N GLY A 56 -17.73 -2.26 -16.13
CA GLY A 56 -16.33 -2.18 -16.50
C GLY A 56 -15.44 -2.21 -15.26
N ASN A 57 -14.64 -1.16 -15.10
CA ASN A 57 -13.75 -1.06 -13.95
C ASN A 57 -14.25 -0.10 -12.85
N ARG A 58 -15.53 0.33 -12.92
CA ARG A 58 -16.06 1.34 -12.00
C ARG A 58 -17.33 0.89 -11.27
N ILE A 59 -17.50 1.43 -10.08
CA ILE A 59 -18.71 1.31 -9.30
C ILE A 59 -19.80 2.15 -10.02
N ALA A 60 -20.87 1.50 -10.46
CA ALA A 60 -22.02 2.15 -11.10
C ALA A 60 -23.04 2.63 -10.07
N ALA A 61 -23.26 1.86 -9.01
CA ALA A 61 -24.19 2.20 -7.94
C ALA A 61 -23.83 1.51 -6.62
N VAL A 62 -24.22 2.16 -5.51
CA VAL A 62 -24.18 1.63 -4.15
C VAL A 62 -25.54 1.91 -3.52
N GLY A 63 -26.21 0.89 -3.00
CA GLY A 63 -27.55 1.00 -2.42
C GLY A 63 -27.96 -0.27 -1.69
N THR A 64 -29.24 -0.43 -1.43
CA THR A 64 -29.77 -1.68 -0.87
C THR A 64 -29.83 -2.78 -1.94
N THR A 65 -29.77 -4.03 -1.52
CA THR A 65 -29.92 -5.16 -2.44
C THR A 65 -31.27 -5.11 -3.21
N ALA A 66 -32.36 -4.70 -2.55
CA ALA A 66 -33.66 -4.60 -3.20
C ALA A 66 -33.65 -3.55 -4.33
N GLU A 67 -33.10 -2.37 -4.07
CA GLU A 67 -32.98 -1.30 -5.06
C GLU A 67 -32.12 -1.71 -6.26
N LEU A 68 -30.94 -2.29 -5.99
CA LEU A 68 -30.03 -2.62 -7.08
C LEU A 68 -30.47 -3.83 -7.90
N ARG A 69 -31.12 -4.82 -7.29
CA ARG A 69 -31.76 -5.93 -8.03
C ARG A 69 -32.95 -5.49 -8.88
N ALA A 70 -33.67 -4.47 -8.45
CA ALA A 70 -34.74 -3.89 -9.26
C ALA A 70 -34.19 -3.09 -10.46
N ARG A 71 -33.03 -2.47 -10.31
CA ARG A 71 -32.39 -1.60 -11.30
C ARG A 71 -31.48 -2.33 -12.29
N PHE A 72 -30.72 -3.33 -11.82
CA PHE A 72 -29.67 -3.97 -12.60
C PHE A 72 -29.96 -5.44 -12.90
N ARG A 73 -29.63 -5.85 -14.13
CA ARG A 73 -29.29 -7.24 -14.49
C ARG A 73 -27.79 -7.39 -14.47
N ALA A 74 -27.27 -8.55 -14.04
CA ALA A 74 -25.84 -8.73 -13.91
C ALA A 74 -25.35 -9.98 -14.63
N GLY A 75 -24.16 -9.87 -15.23
CA GLY A 75 -23.43 -11.01 -15.80
C GLY A 75 -22.96 -11.98 -14.73
N GLN A 76 -22.51 -11.43 -13.58
CA GLN A 76 -22.11 -12.19 -12.41
C GLN A 76 -22.74 -11.61 -11.14
N VAL A 77 -23.29 -12.50 -10.30
CA VAL A 77 -23.77 -12.12 -8.95
C VAL A 77 -22.83 -12.73 -7.92
N ILE A 78 -22.35 -11.88 -6.98
CA ILE A 78 -21.56 -12.29 -5.83
C ILE A 78 -22.42 -12.15 -4.58
N ASP A 79 -22.71 -13.26 -3.93
CA ASP A 79 -23.43 -13.29 -2.67
C ASP A 79 -22.50 -12.90 -1.51
N ALA A 80 -22.81 -11.77 -0.89
CA ALA A 80 -22.05 -11.24 0.25
C ALA A 80 -22.77 -11.47 1.60
N ARG A 81 -23.71 -12.39 1.68
CA ARG A 81 -24.32 -12.76 2.97
C ARG A 81 -23.24 -13.17 3.96
N ARG A 82 -23.33 -12.63 5.19
CA ARG A 82 -22.34 -12.81 6.26
C ARG A 82 -20.94 -12.29 5.90
N LYS A 83 -20.85 -11.36 4.94
CA LYS A 83 -19.58 -10.70 4.59
C LYS A 83 -19.69 -9.19 4.79
N VAL A 84 -18.62 -8.58 5.24
CA VAL A 84 -18.42 -7.14 5.18
C VAL A 84 -17.84 -6.82 3.81
N VAL A 85 -18.50 -5.91 3.08
CA VAL A 85 -18.02 -5.37 1.80
C VAL A 85 -17.46 -3.98 2.04
N MET A 86 -16.21 -3.77 1.75
CA MET A 86 -15.53 -2.51 2.02
C MET A 86 -14.50 -2.17 0.94
N PRO A 87 -14.00 -0.91 0.87
CA PRO A 87 -12.90 -0.58 -0.03
C PRO A 87 -11.70 -1.50 0.23
N GLY A 88 -10.99 -1.84 -0.83
CA GLY A 88 -9.71 -2.52 -0.69
C GLY A 88 -8.74 -1.73 0.18
N LEU A 89 -7.97 -2.44 1.00
CA LEU A 89 -6.99 -1.83 1.89
C LEU A 89 -5.82 -1.27 1.08
N ILE A 90 -5.28 -0.16 1.56
CA ILE A 90 -4.13 0.53 0.97
C ILE A 90 -2.96 0.42 1.95
N ASP A 91 -1.87 -0.17 1.48
CA ASP A 91 -0.59 -0.23 2.17
C ASP A 91 0.28 0.94 1.70
N GLY A 92 0.43 1.94 2.55
CA GLY A 92 1.03 3.23 2.21
C GLY A 92 2.56 3.25 2.17
N HIS A 93 3.21 2.19 2.67
CA HIS A 93 4.67 2.05 2.65
C HIS A 93 5.08 0.60 2.88
N GLY A 94 5.94 0.11 2.02
CA GLY A 94 6.56 -1.21 2.11
C GLY A 94 7.83 -1.28 1.25
N HIS A 95 8.45 -2.44 1.22
CA HIS A 95 9.70 -2.68 0.50
C HIS A 95 9.60 -3.87 -0.43
N ALA A 96 10.29 -3.80 -1.57
CA ALA A 96 10.55 -4.93 -2.45
C ALA A 96 11.77 -5.72 -1.95
N GLY A 97 11.79 -7.01 -2.19
CA GLY A 97 12.88 -7.92 -1.79
C GLY A 97 12.69 -8.57 -0.42
N HIS A 98 11.88 -7.98 0.45
CA HIS A 98 11.72 -8.43 1.84
C HIS A 98 10.98 -9.78 1.98
N GLU A 99 10.16 -10.15 1.01
CA GLU A 99 9.44 -11.43 1.06
C GLU A 99 10.37 -12.64 1.09
N LEU A 100 11.48 -12.55 0.36
CA LEU A 100 12.45 -13.63 0.28
C LEU A 100 13.46 -13.62 1.46
N LEU A 101 13.38 -12.61 2.32
CA LEU A 101 14.27 -12.44 3.47
C LEU A 101 13.56 -12.61 4.83
N LYS A 102 12.31 -13.06 4.86
CA LYS A 102 11.57 -13.30 6.11
C LYS A 102 12.42 -14.11 7.09
N THR A 103 12.49 -13.65 8.33
CA THR A 103 13.26 -14.20 9.45
C THR A 103 14.78 -14.08 9.37
N LEU A 104 15.38 -13.81 8.21
CA LEU A 104 16.81 -13.55 8.13
C LEU A 104 17.15 -12.27 8.91
N GLY A 105 18.08 -12.35 9.84
CA GLY A 105 18.46 -11.25 10.72
C GLY A 105 17.44 -10.89 11.80
N ALA A 106 16.41 -11.70 12.02
CA ALA A 106 15.52 -11.54 13.17
C ALA A 106 16.29 -11.64 14.48
N ASP A 107 15.89 -10.84 15.48
CA ASP A 107 16.53 -10.79 16.80
C ASP A 107 18.04 -10.46 16.77
N SER A 108 18.51 -9.74 15.71
CA SER A 108 19.92 -9.35 15.56
C SER A 108 20.05 -7.89 15.10
N ASP A 109 21.23 -7.32 15.25
CA ASP A 109 21.57 -5.96 14.81
C ASP A 109 22.19 -5.90 13.39
N ASN A 110 22.24 -7.03 12.67
CA ASN A 110 22.91 -7.13 11.37
C ASN A 110 21.97 -7.01 10.15
N TRP A 111 20.72 -6.56 10.35
CA TRP A 111 19.71 -6.48 9.30
C TRP A 111 20.17 -5.68 8.07
N ASP A 112 20.69 -4.47 8.27
CA ASP A 112 21.11 -3.60 7.16
C ASP A 112 22.24 -4.22 6.34
N TRP A 113 23.19 -4.87 7.01
CA TRP A 113 24.27 -5.59 6.36
C TRP A 113 23.77 -6.76 5.52
N LEU A 114 22.82 -7.56 6.04
CA LEU A 114 22.22 -8.68 5.32
C LEU A 114 21.48 -8.21 4.06
N VAL A 115 20.66 -7.17 4.19
CA VAL A 115 19.92 -6.57 3.09
C VAL A 115 20.88 -6.11 2.00
N GLU A 116 21.91 -5.37 2.37
CA GLU A 116 22.93 -4.90 1.42
C GLU A 116 23.59 -6.06 0.69
N ARG A 117 24.08 -7.05 1.44
CA ARG A 117 24.75 -8.23 0.86
C ARG A 117 23.86 -8.96 -0.13
N ILE A 118 22.61 -9.24 0.23
CA ILE A 118 21.72 -10.03 -0.61
C ILE A 118 21.22 -9.20 -1.80
N TYR A 119 20.81 -7.95 -1.60
CA TYR A 119 20.25 -7.16 -2.69
C TYR A 119 21.31 -6.69 -3.68
N ALA A 120 22.45 -6.20 -3.21
CA ALA A 120 23.50 -5.71 -4.09
C ALA A 120 24.28 -6.86 -4.74
N HIS A 121 24.50 -7.97 -4.02
CA HIS A 121 25.45 -9.00 -4.42
C HIS A 121 24.85 -10.39 -4.65
N GLY A 122 23.65 -10.71 -4.15
CA GLY A 122 22.99 -12.02 -4.29
C GLY A 122 21.81 -12.04 -5.24
N SER A 123 21.19 -10.89 -5.49
CA SER A 123 19.95 -10.84 -6.25
C SER A 123 20.14 -10.91 -7.78
N THR A 124 19.17 -11.53 -8.45
CA THR A 124 19.06 -11.63 -9.90
C THR A 124 17.69 -11.09 -10.34
N PRO A 125 17.41 -10.93 -11.64
CA PRO A 125 16.06 -10.64 -12.09
C PRO A 125 15.02 -11.65 -11.61
N GLU A 126 15.38 -12.93 -11.52
CA GLU A 126 14.52 -14.02 -11.02
C GLU A 126 14.18 -13.84 -9.54
N PHE A 127 15.16 -13.43 -8.71
CA PHE A 127 14.93 -13.06 -7.30
C PHE A 127 13.87 -11.97 -7.19
N TRP A 128 14.00 -10.86 -7.93
CA TRP A 128 13.05 -9.76 -7.87
C TRP A 128 11.68 -10.13 -8.42
N LYS A 129 11.61 -11.00 -9.43
CA LYS A 129 10.36 -11.57 -9.93
C LYS A 129 9.67 -12.44 -8.88
N ALA A 130 10.41 -13.33 -8.23
CA ALA A 130 9.87 -14.23 -7.19
C ALA A 130 9.37 -13.46 -5.98
N ASP A 131 10.14 -12.46 -5.53
CA ASP A 131 9.73 -11.54 -4.47
C ASP A 131 8.42 -10.82 -4.80
N ALA A 132 8.33 -10.22 -5.98
CA ALA A 132 7.15 -9.49 -6.42
C ALA A 132 5.90 -10.38 -6.48
N MET A 133 6.05 -11.61 -6.97
CA MET A 133 4.95 -12.59 -7.03
C MET A 133 4.48 -12.98 -5.63
N LEU A 134 5.40 -13.26 -4.71
CA LEU A 134 5.07 -13.63 -3.33
C LEU A 134 4.47 -12.45 -2.57
N ALA A 135 5.07 -11.25 -2.69
CA ALA A 135 4.57 -10.02 -2.08
C ALA A 135 3.15 -9.66 -2.57
N GLY A 136 2.92 -9.83 -3.86
CA GLY A 136 1.61 -9.62 -4.47
C GLY A 136 0.58 -10.66 -4.02
N LEU A 137 0.99 -11.92 -3.90
CA LEU A 137 0.14 -13.01 -3.43
C LEU A 137 -0.29 -12.79 -1.97
N GLU A 138 0.64 -12.48 -1.06
CA GLU A 138 0.33 -12.23 0.35
C GLU A 138 -0.61 -11.02 0.49
N ARG A 139 -0.30 -9.89 -0.16
CA ARG A 139 -1.17 -8.70 -0.13
C ARG A 139 -2.57 -8.99 -0.68
N LEU A 140 -2.66 -9.68 -1.81
CA LEU A 140 -3.94 -10.07 -2.40
C LEU A 140 -4.75 -10.91 -1.42
N LYS A 141 -4.15 -11.92 -0.81
CA LYS A 141 -4.82 -12.79 0.17
C LYS A 141 -5.23 -12.05 1.42
N PHE A 142 -4.57 -10.95 1.77
CA PHE A 142 -4.89 -10.12 2.93
C PHE A 142 -5.72 -8.87 2.60
N GLY A 143 -6.22 -8.77 1.36
CA GLY A 143 -7.17 -7.71 0.98
C GLY A 143 -6.54 -6.35 0.71
N VAL A 144 -5.21 -6.29 0.54
CA VAL A 144 -4.52 -5.09 0.07
C VAL A 144 -4.69 -5.01 -1.44
N THR A 145 -5.32 -3.94 -1.92
CA THR A 145 -5.57 -3.71 -3.35
C THR A 145 -4.62 -2.70 -3.96
N THR A 146 -4.02 -1.86 -3.13
CA THR A 146 -3.05 -0.82 -3.52
C THR A 146 -1.87 -0.82 -2.56
N SER A 147 -0.64 -0.77 -3.09
CA SER A 147 0.58 -0.75 -2.28
C SER A 147 1.62 0.22 -2.82
N VAL A 148 2.34 0.89 -1.90
CA VAL A 148 3.53 1.71 -2.19
C VAL A 148 4.75 0.94 -1.72
N ASN A 149 5.75 0.77 -2.60
CA ASN A 149 6.94 -0.01 -2.28
C ASN A 149 8.20 0.70 -2.75
N PHE A 150 9.22 0.70 -1.92
CA PHE A 150 10.58 1.07 -2.30
C PHE A 150 11.23 -0.12 -3.01
N PHE A 151 11.96 0.13 -4.09
CA PHE A 151 12.69 -0.94 -4.77
C PHE A 151 13.99 -1.24 -4.02
N GLY A 152 13.86 -1.75 -2.79
CA GLY A 152 14.97 -2.00 -1.88
C GLY A 152 14.58 -2.08 -0.42
N GLY A 153 15.54 -1.92 0.47
CA GLY A 153 15.37 -2.02 1.91
C GLY A 153 15.93 -0.82 2.67
N GLY A 154 15.28 -0.45 3.77
CA GLY A 154 15.55 0.78 4.48
C GLY A 154 15.37 2.00 3.57
N ASP A 155 16.15 3.03 3.76
CA ASP A 155 16.10 4.23 2.94
C ASP A 155 16.82 4.09 1.57
N ASN A 156 17.30 2.88 1.24
CA ASN A 156 18.06 2.60 0.04
C ASN A 156 17.25 1.92 -1.07
N VAL A 157 17.50 2.32 -2.30
CA VAL A 157 17.11 1.61 -3.51
C VAL A 157 18.26 0.73 -3.98
N TYR A 158 17.94 -0.45 -4.49
CA TYR A 158 18.94 -1.38 -5.01
C TYR A 158 18.63 -1.77 -6.46
N ARG A 159 19.62 -2.32 -7.16
CA ARG A 159 19.52 -2.85 -8.54
C ARG A 159 19.01 -1.86 -9.56
N VAL A 160 19.39 -0.59 -9.38
CA VAL A 160 19.24 0.47 -10.37
C VAL A 160 20.53 0.65 -11.23
N ASP A 161 21.30 -0.41 -11.32
CA ASP A 161 22.43 -0.59 -12.24
C ASP A 161 21.98 -0.94 -13.66
N ASP A 162 20.89 -1.73 -13.77
CA ASP A 162 20.31 -2.17 -15.05
C ASP A 162 18.78 -2.24 -14.92
N PRO A 163 18.01 -1.74 -15.92
CA PRO A 163 16.54 -1.80 -15.90
C PRO A 163 15.97 -3.22 -15.75
N LYS A 164 16.70 -4.27 -16.16
CA LYS A 164 16.22 -5.67 -16.15
C LYS A 164 15.68 -6.14 -14.81
N TYR A 165 16.24 -5.66 -13.69
CA TYR A 165 15.82 -6.03 -12.34
C TYR A 165 14.44 -5.43 -11.99
N GLY A 166 14.30 -4.11 -12.17
CA GLY A 166 13.01 -3.42 -11.99
C GLY A 166 11.95 -3.91 -12.98
N GLU A 167 12.32 -4.23 -14.21
CA GLU A 167 11.40 -4.78 -15.20
C GLU A 167 10.90 -6.17 -14.82
N ALA A 168 11.76 -7.04 -14.29
CA ALA A 168 11.36 -8.36 -13.79
C ALA A 168 10.33 -8.24 -12.65
N TYR A 169 10.59 -7.34 -11.71
CA TYR A 169 9.68 -7.03 -10.61
C TYR A 169 8.32 -6.50 -11.12
N LEU A 170 8.34 -5.47 -11.97
CA LEU A 170 7.12 -4.80 -12.45
C LEU A 170 6.27 -5.69 -13.37
N ASN A 171 6.88 -6.58 -14.17
CA ASN A 171 6.15 -7.59 -14.93
C ASN A 171 5.37 -8.54 -14.02
N ALA A 172 5.97 -9.00 -12.92
CA ALA A 172 5.33 -9.86 -11.93
C ALA A 172 4.15 -9.14 -11.23
N VAL A 173 4.35 -7.92 -10.79
CA VAL A 173 3.30 -7.09 -10.20
C VAL A 173 2.12 -6.88 -11.15
N ALA A 174 2.40 -6.57 -12.42
CA ALA A 174 1.36 -6.39 -13.44
C ALA A 174 0.55 -7.67 -13.66
N ALA A 175 1.20 -8.84 -13.59
CA ALA A 175 0.57 -10.15 -13.75
C ALA A 175 -0.38 -10.47 -12.58
N ILE A 176 0.03 -10.22 -11.33
CA ILE A 176 -0.83 -10.45 -10.14
C ILE A 176 -2.09 -9.58 -10.17
N GLY A 177 -2.01 -8.37 -10.74
CA GLY A 177 -3.15 -7.51 -11.02
C GLY A 177 -3.49 -6.49 -9.96
N LEU A 178 -2.71 -6.36 -8.88
CA LEU A 178 -2.86 -5.32 -7.85
C LEU A 178 -2.49 -3.95 -8.40
N ARG A 179 -2.93 -2.91 -7.69
CA ARG A 179 -2.47 -1.54 -7.93
C ARG A 179 -1.17 -1.31 -7.16
N TRP A 180 -0.12 -0.86 -7.88
CA TRP A 180 1.23 -0.82 -7.34
C TRP A 180 1.95 0.48 -7.68
N ILE A 181 2.57 1.08 -6.68
CA ILE A 181 3.44 2.24 -6.85
C ILE A 181 4.84 1.80 -6.45
N LEU A 182 5.78 1.79 -7.41
CA LEU A 182 7.16 1.41 -7.16
C LEU A 182 8.06 2.65 -7.13
N GLY A 183 8.74 2.86 -6.02
CA GLY A 183 9.74 3.90 -5.85
C GLY A 183 11.11 3.42 -6.32
N VAL A 184 11.68 4.13 -7.29
CA VAL A 184 13.04 3.95 -7.82
C VAL A 184 13.83 5.23 -7.64
N GLY A 185 15.16 5.16 -7.61
CA GLY A 185 16.00 6.34 -7.39
C GLY A 185 17.45 5.93 -7.17
N PRO A 186 18.31 6.86 -6.75
CA PRO A 186 19.69 6.52 -6.42
C PRO A 186 19.76 5.80 -5.07
N ARG A 187 20.73 4.92 -4.94
CA ARG A 187 21.18 4.41 -3.65
C ARG A 187 21.89 5.53 -2.86
N ARG A 188 21.99 5.40 -1.56
CA ARG A 188 22.86 6.27 -0.74
C ARG A 188 24.33 6.13 -1.18
N GLY A 189 25.01 7.26 -1.30
CA GLY A 189 26.47 7.29 -1.53
C GLY A 189 27.29 6.58 -0.43
N PRO A 190 28.59 6.38 -0.59
CA PRO A 190 29.39 6.98 -1.65
C PRO A 190 29.27 6.28 -3.00
N TYR A 191 29.61 7.04 -4.04
CA TYR A 191 29.64 6.52 -5.41
C TYR A 191 31.08 6.35 -5.91
N PRO A 192 31.32 5.42 -6.86
CA PRO A 192 30.36 4.50 -7.49
C PRO A 192 29.87 3.41 -6.52
N SER A 193 28.59 3.07 -6.58
CA SER A 193 28.03 1.92 -5.84
C SER A 193 28.50 0.60 -6.45
N LEU A 194 28.72 -0.41 -5.61
CA LEU A 194 29.16 -1.73 -6.05
C LEU A 194 27.96 -2.69 -6.10
N PHE A 195 27.81 -3.37 -7.22
CA PHE A 195 26.82 -4.42 -7.43
C PHE A 195 27.48 -5.65 -8.05
N THR A 196 26.93 -6.84 -7.81
CA THR A 196 27.37 -8.07 -8.49
C THR A 196 26.35 -8.49 -9.55
N GLU A 197 26.78 -8.59 -10.79
CA GLU A 197 26.00 -9.15 -11.90
C GLU A 197 26.28 -10.64 -12.01
N TRP A 198 25.22 -11.45 -12.04
CA TRP A 198 25.30 -12.89 -12.13
C TRP A 198 25.01 -13.40 -13.55
N ASN A 199 25.85 -14.31 -14.04
CA ASN A 199 25.62 -15.11 -15.23
C ASN A 199 25.77 -16.61 -14.86
N GLY A 200 24.61 -17.24 -14.59
CA GLY A 200 24.60 -18.55 -13.94
C GLY A 200 25.21 -18.49 -12.55
N GLU A 201 26.28 -19.24 -12.31
CA GLU A 201 26.99 -19.32 -11.03
C GLU A 201 28.18 -18.33 -10.93
N VAL A 202 28.45 -17.57 -11.99
CA VAL A 202 29.58 -16.65 -12.04
C VAL A 202 29.12 -15.23 -11.74
N GLY A 203 29.55 -14.67 -10.60
CA GLY A 203 29.33 -13.29 -10.22
C GLY A 203 30.46 -12.38 -10.70
N ARG A 204 30.15 -11.21 -11.19
CA ARG A 204 31.10 -10.17 -11.57
C ARG A 204 30.71 -8.85 -10.93
N ASP A 205 31.62 -8.26 -10.18
CA ASP A 205 31.40 -6.94 -9.58
C ASP A 205 31.46 -5.84 -10.63
N ILE A 206 30.51 -4.91 -10.53
CA ILE A 206 30.38 -3.74 -11.38
C ILE A 206 30.26 -2.48 -10.53
N GLN A 207 30.89 -1.41 -10.98
CA GLN A 207 30.81 -0.09 -10.35
C GLN A 207 29.82 0.78 -11.09
N VAL A 208 28.88 1.39 -10.37
CA VAL A 208 27.77 2.14 -10.95
C VAL A 208 27.74 3.55 -10.36
N PRO A 209 28.02 4.59 -11.19
CA PRO A 209 27.97 5.97 -10.73
C PRO A 209 26.53 6.44 -10.51
N PHE A 210 26.39 7.56 -9.81
CA PHE A 210 25.09 8.19 -9.51
C PHE A 210 24.26 8.45 -10.77
N GLU A 211 24.90 9.02 -11.80
CA GLU A 211 24.24 9.40 -13.05
C GLU A 211 23.61 8.18 -13.74
N ARG A 212 24.27 7.02 -13.69
CA ARG A 212 23.73 5.78 -14.25
C ARG A 212 22.50 5.30 -13.47
N GLN A 213 22.48 5.44 -12.16
CA GLN A 213 21.34 5.06 -11.32
C GLN A 213 20.13 5.94 -11.60
N ILE A 214 20.32 7.23 -11.82
CA ILE A 214 19.27 8.17 -12.26
C ILE A 214 18.75 7.81 -13.66
N GLU A 215 19.65 7.50 -14.60
CA GLU A 215 19.27 7.09 -15.96
C GLU A 215 18.41 5.81 -15.98
N VAL A 216 18.80 4.80 -15.21
CA VAL A 216 18.03 3.55 -15.07
C VAL A 216 16.67 3.83 -14.44
N SER A 217 16.64 4.62 -13.38
CA SER A 217 15.39 5.03 -12.72
C SER A 217 14.46 5.77 -13.69
N GLU A 218 14.99 6.71 -14.48
CA GLU A 218 14.21 7.41 -15.51
C GLU A 218 13.69 6.47 -16.60
N THR A 219 14.50 5.49 -16.99
CA THR A 219 14.10 4.47 -17.99
C THR A 219 12.91 3.64 -17.48
N LEU A 220 12.96 3.20 -16.23
CA LEU A 220 11.85 2.48 -15.59
C LEU A 220 10.60 3.35 -15.48
N ILE A 221 10.74 4.61 -15.05
CA ILE A 221 9.63 5.56 -14.93
C ILE A 221 8.95 5.76 -16.30
N ARG A 222 9.72 6.05 -17.34
CA ARG A 222 9.20 6.27 -18.70
C ARG A 222 8.46 5.07 -19.25
N LYS A 223 8.96 3.87 -18.97
CA LYS A 223 8.39 2.63 -19.50
C LYS A 223 7.15 2.17 -18.74
N TRP A 224 7.14 2.33 -17.40
CA TRP A 224 6.17 1.64 -16.56
C TRP A 224 5.11 2.53 -15.93
N ASN A 225 5.34 3.83 -15.80
CA ASN A 225 4.37 4.72 -15.17
C ASN A 225 3.08 4.80 -15.98
N GLY A 226 1.99 4.31 -15.41
CA GLY A 226 0.67 4.26 -16.04
C GLY A 226 0.34 2.98 -16.80
N LEU A 227 1.24 1.99 -16.83
CA LEU A 227 0.96 0.69 -17.45
C LEU A 227 -0.09 -0.15 -16.66
N ALA A 228 -0.46 -1.29 -17.22
CA ALA A 228 -1.48 -2.19 -16.68
C ALA A 228 -2.81 -1.46 -16.37
N ASP A 229 -3.34 -0.72 -17.34
CA ASP A 229 -4.56 0.10 -17.24
C ASP A 229 -4.48 1.15 -16.10
N GLY A 230 -3.28 1.68 -15.85
CA GLY A 230 -3.01 2.68 -14.80
C GLY A 230 -2.86 2.08 -13.39
N ARG A 231 -2.79 0.75 -13.25
CA ARG A 231 -2.55 0.10 -11.97
C ARG A 231 -1.08 0.17 -11.55
N VAL A 232 -0.14 0.12 -12.48
CA VAL A 232 1.29 0.31 -12.19
C VAL A 232 1.62 1.79 -12.28
N LYS A 233 2.18 2.32 -11.21
CA LYS A 233 2.69 3.69 -11.13
C LYS A 233 4.11 3.68 -10.60
N MET A 234 4.84 4.74 -10.87
CA MET A 234 6.20 4.92 -10.41
C MET A 234 6.29 6.11 -9.44
N ALA A 235 7.29 6.07 -8.57
CA ALA A 235 7.68 7.18 -7.70
C ALA A 235 9.20 7.32 -7.71
N VAL A 236 9.71 8.45 -7.21
CA VAL A 236 11.15 8.63 -6.99
C VAL A 236 11.44 8.52 -5.51
N VAL A 237 12.47 7.77 -5.18
CA VAL A 237 13.04 7.66 -3.82
C VAL A 237 14.35 8.44 -3.77
N PHE A 238 14.59 9.10 -2.66
CA PHE A 238 15.90 9.63 -2.28
C PHE A 238 16.17 9.32 -0.81
N PRO A 239 17.38 8.87 -0.45
CA PRO A 239 17.72 8.52 0.93
C PRO A 239 17.48 9.68 1.90
N THR A 240 17.08 9.35 3.13
CA THR A 240 16.94 10.33 4.19
C THR A 240 18.30 10.70 4.76
N ILE A 241 18.67 11.96 4.68
CA ILE A 241 19.95 12.48 5.21
C ILE A 241 19.72 12.99 6.63
N SER A 242 20.57 12.53 7.55
CA SER A 242 20.56 12.97 8.95
C SER A 242 21.47 14.17 9.16
N PRO A 243 21.06 15.17 9.98
CA PRO A 243 21.96 16.22 10.42
C PRO A 243 23.19 15.66 11.16
N ASP A 244 23.08 14.49 11.78
CA ASP A 244 24.18 13.83 12.51
C ASP A 244 25.30 13.30 11.60
N GLU A 245 25.05 13.22 10.28
CA GLU A 245 26.10 12.91 9.29
C GLU A 245 27.13 14.04 9.17
N ASN A 246 26.85 15.21 9.74
CA ASN A 246 27.74 16.37 9.79
C ASN A 246 28.36 16.75 8.44
N LEU A 247 27.58 16.61 7.38
CA LEU A 247 28.02 16.93 6.02
C LEU A 247 28.36 18.41 5.88
N ALA A 248 29.53 18.71 5.33
CA ALA A 248 30.02 20.06 5.11
C ALA A 248 30.81 20.17 3.80
N GLY A 249 31.06 21.40 3.34
CA GLY A 249 31.91 21.67 2.18
C GLY A 249 31.44 20.94 0.92
N GLU A 250 32.35 20.22 0.28
CA GLU A 250 32.11 19.52 -0.98
C GLU A 250 31.09 18.39 -0.82
N GLY A 251 31.16 17.59 0.24
CA GLY A 251 30.23 16.49 0.48
C GLY A 251 28.77 16.98 0.65
N LEU A 252 28.55 18.10 1.33
CA LEU A 252 27.22 18.70 1.41
C LEU A 252 26.72 19.22 0.06
N ASN A 253 27.61 19.80 -0.76
CA ASN A 253 27.27 20.29 -2.09
C ASN A 253 26.90 19.15 -3.03
N GLU A 254 27.58 18.02 -2.92
CA GLU A 254 27.28 16.80 -3.68
C GLU A 254 25.92 16.24 -3.32
N VAL A 255 25.63 16.01 -2.05
CA VAL A 255 24.30 15.54 -1.60
C VAL A 255 23.19 16.51 -2.00
N LYS A 256 23.40 17.84 -1.95
CA LYS A 256 22.43 18.82 -2.45
C LYS A 256 22.18 18.71 -3.95
N ARG A 257 23.21 18.41 -4.74
CA ARG A 257 23.08 18.17 -6.18
C ARG A 257 22.26 16.91 -6.43
N GLU A 258 22.60 15.82 -5.78
CA GLU A 258 21.93 14.52 -5.89
C GLU A 258 20.45 14.60 -5.50
N ALA A 259 20.16 15.24 -4.36
CA ALA A 259 18.80 15.47 -3.89
C ALA A 259 17.97 16.29 -4.89
N ARG A 260 18.58 17.31 -5.49
CA ARG A 260 17.93 18.13 -6.53
C ARG A 260 17.65 17.31 -7.79
N ASP A 261 18.63 16.54 -8.28
CA ASP A 261 18.48 15.74 -9.49
C ASP A 261 17.38 14.70 -9.32
N ALA A 262 17.31 14.00 -8.17
CA ALA A 262 16.24 13.08 -7.83
C ALA A 262 14.87 13.81 -7.72
N ARG A 263 14.83 14.98 -7.08
CA ARG A 263 13.61 15.77 -6.93
C ARG A 263 13.11 16.31 -8.27
N ASP A 264 14.00 16.75 -9.13
CA ASP A 264 13.67 17.23 -10.48
C ASP A 264 13.14 16.10 -11.36
N LEU A 265 13.64 14.87 -11.19
CA LEU A 265 13.10 13.69 -11.86
C LEU A 265 11.62 13.47 -11.46
N SER A 266 11.28 13.51 -10.17
CA SER A 266 9.89 13.35 -9.73
C SER A 266 8.96 14.45 -10.26
N LYS A 267 9.42 15.70 -10.25
CA LYS A 267 8.66 16.86 -10.77
C LYS A 267 8.45 16.78 -12.28
N ARG A 268 9.48 16.36 -13.04
CA ARG A 268 9.41 16.20 -14.51
C ARG A 268 8.29 15.24 -14.92
N TYR A 269 8.15 14.13 -14.19
CA TYR A 269 7.14 13.12 -14.48
C TYR A 269 5.85 13.30 -13.67
N ARG A 270 5.77 14.29 -12.77
CA ARG A 270 4.62 14.58 -11.89
C ARG A 270 4.20 13.34 -11.07
N ILE A 271 5.18 12.68 -10.50
CA ILE A 271 5.01 11.48 -9.67
C ILE A 271 5.42 11.76 -8.23
N LEU A 272 5.04 10.87 -7.33
CA LEU A 272 5.35 10.98 -5.90
C LEU A 272 6.87 10.95 -5.67
N PHE A 273 7.29 11.66 -4.62
CA PHE A 273 8.63 11.62 -4.07
C PHE A 273 8.58 11.01 -2.68
N LEU A 274 9.39 9.99 -2.45
CA LEU A 274 9.33 9.15 -1.25
C LEU A 274 10.66 9.22 -0.50
N GLN A 275 10.58 9.31 0.83
CA GLN A 275 11.74 9.17 1.72
C GLN A 275 11.39 8.25 2.87
N ASP A 276 12.33 7.39 3.26
CA ASP A 276 12.17 6.45 4.35
C ASP A 276 13.02 6.82 5.58
N GLY A 277 12.62 6.35 6.77
CA GLY A 277 13.41 6.45 7.97
C GLY A 277 13.46 7.83 8.64
N HIS A 278 12.46 8.69 8.42
CA HIS A 278 12.45 10.01 9.06
C HIS A 278 12.32 9.94 10.58
N THR A 279 13.17 10.71 11.26
CA THR A 279 13.16 10.90 12.72
C THR A 279 13.45 12.36 13.08
N ARG A 280 13.58 12.65 14.39
CA ARG A 280 13.88 13.99 14.90
C ARG A 280 15.04 14.66 14.16
N GLY A 281 14.82 15.86 13.66
CA GLY A 281 15.81 16.68 12.97
C GLY A 281 15.88 16.43 11.46
N THR A 282 15.57 15.25 10.99
CA THR A 282 15.68 14.90 9.56
C THR A 282 14.63 15.59 8.69
N VAL A 283 13.40 15.79 9.20
CA VAL A 283 12.35 16.51 8.48
C VAL A 283 12.74 17.99 8.27
N LYS A 284 13.26 18.60 9.33
CA LYS A 284 13.77 19.98 9.23
C LYS A 284 14.93 20.07 8.26
N TYR A 285 15.85 19.12 8.29
CA TYR A 285 16.99 19.06 7.37
C TYR A 285 16.54 18.89 5.92
N ALA A 286 15.61 17.97 5.65
CA ALA A 286 15.03 17.76 4.32
C ALA A 286 14.37 19.03 3.78
N ASN A 287 13.72 19.85 4.64
CA ASN A 287 13.12 21.11 4.24
C ASN A 287 14.17 22.21 4.01
N ASP A 288 14.94 22.54 5.06
CA ASP A 288 15.74 23.77 5.12
C ASP A 288 17.03 23.67 4.32
N VAL A 289 17.61 22.46 4.23
CA VAL A 289 18.90 22.21 3.59
C VAL A 289 18.76 21.65 2.19
N LEU A 290 17.83 20.71 2.00
CA LEU A 290 17.68 19.98 0.73
C LEU A 290 16.46 20.46 -0.12
N GLY A 291 15.49 21.16 0.47
CA GLY A 291 14.31 21.68 -0.25
C GLY A 291 13.38 20.60 -0.79
N LEU A 292 13.26 19.47 -0.07
CA LEU A 292 12.57 18.27 -0.58
C LEU A 292 11.07 18.21 -0.26
N LEU A 293 10.58 18.91 0.79
CA LEU A 293 9.19 18.79 1.21
C LEU A 293 8.19 19.39 0.20
N GLY A 294 6.95 18.90 0.25
CA GLY A 294 5.88 19.36 -0.63
C GLY A 294 4.67 18.42 -0.66
N PRO A 295 3.58 18.82 -1.37
CA PRO A 295 2.33 18.07 -1.37
C PRO A 295 2.36 16.75 -2.16
N ASP A 296 3.44 16.47 -2.87
CA ASP A 296 3.71 15.24 -3.60
C ASP A 296 4.76 14.36 -2.88
N VAL A 297 5.12 14.71 -1.64
CA VAL A 297 6.13 14.02 -0.84
C VAL A 297 5.47 13.18 0.24
N ILE A 298 5.96 11.94 0.39
CA ILE A 298 5.57 11.02 1.45
C ILE A 298 6.82 10.68 2.26
N LEU A 299 6.75 10.89 3.57
CA LEU A 299 7.78 10.51 4.53
C LEU A 299 7.30 9.28 5.31
N SER A 300 8.12 8.26 5.43
CA SER A 300 7.79 7.12 6.28
C SER A 300 8.37 7.26 7.68
N HIS A 301 7.80 6.52 8.62
CA HIS A 301 8.10 6.47 10.05
C HIS A 301 7.84 7.79 10.78
N ALA A 302 8.56 8.85 10.47
CA ALA A 302 8.39 10.19 11.05
C ALA A 302 8.36 10.16 12.59
N THR A 303 9.40 9.53 13.19
CA THR A 303 9.44 9.24 14.64
C THR A 303 10.04 10.39 15.44
N ASN A 304 9.61 10.52 16.70
CA ASN A 304 10.19 11.46 17.67
C ASN A 304 10.26 12.92 17.19
N LEU A 305 9.37 13.33 16.28
CA LEU A 305 9.36 14.67 15.69
C LEU A 305 9.19 15.75 16.74
N THR A 306 9.79 16.89 16.48
CA THR A 306 9.54 18.13 17.21
C THR A 306 8.25 18.80 16.75
N ASP A 307 7.67 19.69 17.58
CA ASP A 307 6.50 20.50 17.20
C ASP A 307 6.76 21.35 15.93
N GLN A 308 8.00 21.77 15.72
CA GLN A 308 8.38 22.51 14.51
C GLN A 308 8.30 21.63 13.27
N GLU A 309 8.77 20.40 13.35
CA GLU A 309 8.71 19.44 12.23
C GLU A 309 7.28 19.01 11.91
N ILE A 310 6.44 18.81 12.92
CA ILE A 310 5.00 18.56 12.74
C ILE A 310 4.35 19.72 11.98
N LYS A 311 4.62 20.97 12.36
CA LYS A 311 4.13 22.16 11.66
C LYS A 311 4.67 22.27 10.23
N LEU A 312 5.93 21.91 9.99
CA LEU A 312 6.51 21.87 8.64
C LEU A 312 5.79 20.86 7.74
N ILE A 313 5.58 19.65 8.21
CA ILE A 313 4.83 18.62 7.48
C ILE A 313 3.44 19.14 7.11
N ALA A 314 2.69 19.67 8.07
CA ALA A 314 1.35 20.19 7.85
C ALA A 314 1.33 21.38 6.86
N SER A 315 2.23 22.36 7.04
CA SER A 315 2.25 23.59 6.24
C SER A 315 2.72 23.37 4.79
N THR A 316 3.60 22.40 4.55
CA THR A 316 4.08 22.05 3.21
C THR A 316 3.13 21.10 2.46
N GLY A 317 2.12 20.55 3.15
CA GLY A 317 1.25 19.53 2.60
C GLY A 317 1.93 18.17 2.43
N THR A 318 3.11 17.99 3.02
CA THR A 318 3.83 16.72 3.06
C THR A 318 3.00 15.67 3.80
N ARG A 319 3.08 14.42 3.40
CA ARG A 319 2.26 13.31 3.89
C ARG A 319 3.12 12.33 4.66
N VAL A 320 2.51 11.58 5.56
CA VAL A 320 3.23 10.63 6.42
C VAL A 320 2.64 9.22 6.28
N ALA A 321 3.51 8.23 6.09
CA ALA A 321 3.19 6.82 6.24
C ALA A 321 3.63 6.35 7.63
N HIS A 322 2.65 6.02 8.48
CA HIS A 322 2.88 5.46 9.81
C HIS A 322 2.94 3.94 9.72
N ASN A 323 4.06 3.37 10.14
CA ASN A 323 4.33 1.93 10.09
C ASN A 323 4.37 1.37 11.52
N PRO A 324 3.22 1.03 12.12
CA PRO A 324 3.14 0.76 13.55
C PRO A 324 3.97 -0.45 14.02
N SER A 325 4.12 -1.48 13.19
CA SER A 325 4.93 -2.66 13.56
C SER A 325 6.43 -2.37 13.63
N SER A 326 6.94 -1.52 12.76
CA SER A 326 8.35 -1.11 12.77
C SER A 326 8.64 -0.12 13.90
N VAL A 327 7.79 0.88 14.04
CA VAL A 327 7.93 1.93 15.07
C VAL A 327 7.96 1.35 16.48
N PHE A 328 7.12 0.35 16.74
CA PHE A 328 7.05 -0.30 18.05
C PHE A 328 8.33 -1.01 18.45
N SER A 329 9.02 -1.57 17.48
CA SER A 329 10.15 -2.42 17.79
C SER A 329 11.40 -1.61 18.14
N MET A 330 11.72 -0.53 17.37
CA MET A 330 13.06 0.07 17.48
C MET A 330 13.12 1.59 17.25
N ASN A 331 12.16 2.21 16.53
CA ASN A 331 12.38 3.56 15.98
C ASN A 331 11.75 4.70 16.79
N GLY A 332 11.08 4.42 17.91
CA GLY A 332 10.39 5.44 18.71
C GLY A 332 8.98 5.76 18.19
N ARG A 333 8.37 6.82 18.72
CA ARG A 333 6.97 7.15 18.45
C ARG A 333 6.80 8.06 17.23
N CYS A 334 5.97 7.65 16.27
CA CYS A 334 5.39 8.57 15.30
C CYS A 334 4.25 9.38 15.98
N PRO A 335 4.28 10.72 15.97
CA PRO A 335 3.25 11.55 16.62
C PRO A 335 1.99 11.68 15.74
N VAL A 336 1.31 10.56 15.49
CA VAL A 336 0.17 10.46 14.56
C VAL A 336 -0.96 11.41 14.92
N THR A 337 -1.34 11.46 16.19
CA THR A 337 -2.42 12.36 16.67
C THR A 337 -2.07 13.80 16.47
N GLU A 338 -0.87 14.20 16.85
CA GLU A 338 -0.37 15.57 16.72
C GLU A 338 -0.24 16.00 15.25
N LEU A 339 0.19 15.08 14.38
CA LEU A 339 0.23 15.31 12.91
C LEU A 339 -1.17 15.55 12.35
N ILE A 340 -2.14 14.69 12.70
CA ILE A 340 -3.53 14.82 12.24
C ILE A 340 -4.16 16.09 12.78
N ASP A 341 -3.95 16.41 14.06
CA ASP A 341 -4.47 17.62 14.70
C ASP A 341 -3.86 18.91 14.09
N ALA A 342 -2.62 18.84 13.62
CA ALA A 342 -1.98 19.89 12.84
C ALA A 342 -2.46 20.01 11.39
N GLY A 343 -3.30 19.08 10.91
CA GLY A 343 -3.84 19.06 9.55
C GLY A 343 -3.01 18.26 8.53
N ALA A 344 -2.00 17.53 8.97
CA ALA A 344 -1.25 16.65 8.08
C ALA A 344 -2.06 15.41 7.69
N ASN A 345 -1.85 14.90 6.49
CA ASN A 345 -2.41 13.63 6.08
C ASN A 345 -1.49 12.49 6.53
N VAL A 346 -2.06 11.55 7.29
CA VAL A 346 -1.35 10.35 7.77
C VAL A 346 -2.07 9.10 7.29
N MET A 347 -1.35 8.22 6.63
CA MET A 347 -1.82 6.88 6.21
C MET A 347 -1.07 5.79 6.98
N LEU A 348 -1.60 4.56 6.94
CA LEU A 348 -0.90 3.39 7.45
C LEU A 348 -0.03 2.74 6.37
N GLY A 349 1.10 2.18 6.78
CA GLY A 349 1.95 1.31 6.00
C GLY A 349 2.34 0.05 6.78
N SER A 350 2.69 -1.00 6.06
CA SER A 350 3.17 -2.25 6.64
C SER A 350 4.67 -2.22 6.97
N ASP A 351 5.41 -1.37 6.27
CA ASP A 351 6.86 -1.47 6.14
C ASP A 351 7.29 -2.75 5.40
N GLY A 352 8.55 -3.12 5.39
CA GLY A 352 9.00 -4.41 4.91
C GLY A 352 8.56 -5.55 5.83
N VAL A 353 8.23 -6.72 5.26
CA VAL A 353 7.81 -7.88 6.06
C VAL A 353 8.96 -8.55 6.79
N ALA A 354 10.15 -8.46 6.26
CA ALA A 354 11.35 -8.93 6.94
C ALA A 354 11.88 -7.88 7.94
N PRO A 355 12.54 -8.30 9.02
CA PRO A 355 12.72 -9.71 9.36
C PRO A 355 11.50 -10.37 10.01
N ASP A 356 10.53 -9.61 10.58
CA ASP A 356 9.57 -10.11 11.57
C ASP A 356 8.14 -9.54 11.43
N ARG A 357 7.78 -8.96 10.28
CA ARG A 357 6.50 -8.27 10.05
C ARG A 357 5.59 -8.99 9.05
N SER A 358 4.52 -8.36 8.60
CA SER A 358 3.53 -8.94 7.69
C SER A 358 2.86 -7.83 6.86
N PHE A 359 2.36 -8.14 5.67
CA PHE A 359 1.53 -7.22 4.89
C PHE A 359 0.05 -7.23 5.31
N ASP A 360 -0.29 -7.88 6.42
CA ASP A 360 -1.66 -7.88 6.97
C ASP A 360 -2.02 -6.52 7.58
N MET A 361 -2.69 -5.66 6.81
CA MET A 361 -3.12 -4.33 7.25
C MET A 361 -4.10 -4.36 8.43
N PHE A 362 -4.81 -5.46 8.68
CA PHE A 362 -5.63 -5.61 9.89
C PHE A 362 -4.76 -5.62 11.15
N ARG A 363 -3.62 -6.31 11.12
CA ARG A 363 -2.63 -6.28 12.22
C ARG A 363 -2.11 -4.88 12.46
N HIS A 364 -1.78 -4.13 11.40
CA HIS A 364 -1.28 -2.76 11.51
C HIS A 364 -2.34 -1.81 12.06
N MET A 365 -3.61 -1.93 11.65
CA MET A 365 -4.72 -1.19 12.24
C MET A 365 -4.86 -1.46 13.74
N PHE A 366 -4.80 -2.71 14.16
CA PHE A 366 -4.84 -3.09 15.56
C PHE A 366 -3.67 -2.49 16.36
N GLN A 367 -2.44 -2.64 15.86
CA GLN A 367 -1.23 -2.13 16.51
C GLN A 367 -1.26 -0.61 16.66
N ALA A 368 -1.64 0.12 15.61
CA ALA A 368 -1.74 1.58 15.66
C ALA A 368 -2.65 2.05 16.80
N THR A 369 -3.84 1.43 16.95
CA THR A 369 -4.75 1.79 18.05
C THR A 369 -4.14 1.50 19.42
N ARG A 370 -3.52 0.33 19.60
CA ARG A 370 -2.98 -0.10 20.91
C ARG A 370 -1.82 0.77 21.36
N TYR A 371 -0.91 1.07 20.45
CA TYR A 371 0.26 1.89 20.77
C TYR A 371 -0.10 3.29 21.23
N HIS A 372 -0.91 4.00 20.46
CA HIS A 372 -1.26 5.36 20.81
C HIS A 372 -2.08 5.43 22.10
N ARG A 373 -3.02 4.50 22.32
CA ARG A 373 -3.76 4.40 23.58
C ARG A 373 -2.87 4.11 24.79
N PHE A 374 -1.89 3.25 24.62
CA PHE A 374 -0.90 2.98 25.68
C PHE A 374 -0.09 4.25 26.00
N TYR A 375 0.40 4.93 24.98
CA TYR A 375 1.20 6.14 25.15
C TYR A 375 0.45 7.26 25.88
N PHE A 376 -0.81 7.51 25.49
CA PHE A 376 -1.64 8.56 26.08
C PHE A 376 -2.39 8.14 27.34
N HIS A 377 -2.35 6.86 27.72
CA HIS A 377 -3.18 6.28 28.79
C HIS A 377 -4.69 6.58 28.60
N ASP A 378 -5.15 6.62 27.34
CA ASP A 378 -6.52 6.97 26.98
C ASP A 378 -7.06 5.99 25.91
N ALA A 379 -8.11 5.24 26.26
CA ALA A 379 -8.77 4.30 25.36
C ALA A 379 -9.52 4.96 24.18
N LYS A 380 -9.70 6.27 24.18
CA LYS A 380 -10.42 7.02 23.14
C LYS A 380 -9.52 7.53 22.02
N VAL A 381 -8.22 7.54 22.24
CA VAL A 381 -7.25 7.97 21.23
C VAL A 381 -7.28 7.05 20.03
N LEU A 382 -7.19 7.63 18.86
CA LEU A 382 -7.15 6.96 17.56
C LEU A 382 -8.27 5.90 17.42
N PRO A 383 -9.54 6.33 17.34
CA PRO A 383 -10.69 5.43 17.30
C PRO A 383 -10.67 4.56 16.04
N ALA A 384 -11.31 3.39 16.10
CA ALA A 384 -11.34 2.41 15.03
C ALA A 384 -11.72 2.99 13.66
N GLY A 385 -12.71 3.89 13.62
CA GLY A 385 -13.10 4.56 12.37
C GLY A 385 -11.96 5.35 11.74
N LYS A 386 -11.18 6.10 12.55
CA LYS A 386 -10.03 6.86 12.04
C LYS A 386 -8.92 5.97 11.50
N VAL A 387 -8.65 4.88 12.19
CA VAL A 387 -7.63 3.92 11.73
C VAL A 387 -8.05 3.23 10.43
N LEU A 388 -9.34 2.92 10.26
CA LEU A 388 -9.85 2.42 9.00
C LEU A 388 -9.75 3.47 7.87
N GLU A 389 -9.99 4.76 8.16
CA GLU A 389 -9.72 5.84 7.21
C GLU A 389 -8.26 5.87 6.77
N MET A 390 -7.32 5.71 7.69
CA MET A 390 -5.87 5.71 7.41
C MET A 390 -5.43 4.55 6.52
N ALA A 391 -6.17 3.44 6.49
CA ALA A 391 -5.92 2.29 5.62
C ALA A 391 -6.77 2.30 4.34
N THR A 392 -7.62 3.32 4.12
CA THR A 392 -8.53 3.44 2.98
C THR A 392 -8.54 4.84 2.39
N ILE A 393 -9.50 5.69 2.76
CA ILE A 393 -9.70 7.00 2.11
C ILE A 393 -8.59 8.01 2.41
N ASP A 394 -8.00 8.03 3.60
CA ASP A 394 -6.90 8.94 3.90
C ASP A 394 -5.60 8.48 3.21
N ALA A 395 -5.39 7.17 3.09
CA ALA A 395 -4.31 6.64 2.26
C ALA A 395 -4.53 7.00 0.77
N ALA A 396 -5.75 6.88 0.26
CA ALA A 396 -6.04 7.31 -1.10
C ALA A 396 -5.76 8.81 -1.32
N LYS A 397 -6.10 9.67 -0.35
CA LYS A 397 -5.74 11.11 -0.37
C LYS A 397 -4.23 11.32 -0.35
N ALA A 398 -3.51 10.56 0.49
CA ALA A 398 -2.04 10.62 0.54
C ALA A 398 -1.39 10.26 -0.81
N LEU A 399 -2.03 9.40 -1.59
CA LEU A 399 -1.57 9.02 -2.93
C LEU A 399 -2.08 9.95 -4.04
N GLY A 400 -2.95 10.94 -3.72
CA GLY A 400 -3.63 11.76 -4.72
C GLY A 400 -4.62 10.98 -5.56
N MET A 401 -5.18 9.91 -5.02
CA MET A 401 -6.07 8.96 -5.72
C MET A 401 -7.48 8.92 -5.09
N GLU A 402 -7.84 9.83 -4.21
CA GLU A 402 -9.12 9.85 -3.50
C GLU A 402 -10.35 9.97 -4.42
N LYS A 403 -10.17 10.44 -5.63
CA LYS A 403 -11.23 10.48 -6.67
C LYS A 403 -11.40 9.15 -7.39
N GLU A 404 -10.43 8.25 -7.27
CA GLU A 404 -10.40 6.96 -7.96
C GLU A 404 -10.64 5.77 -7.04
N ILE A 405 -10.09 5.77 -5.80
CA ILE A 405 -10.14 4.64 -4.85
C ILE A 405 -10.35 5.10 -3.41
N GLY A 406 -10.35 4.16 -2.47
CA GLY A 406 -10.39 4.40 -1.02
C GLY A 406 -11.78 4.54 -0.42
N SER A 407 -12.83 4.58 -1.24
CA SER A 407 -14.23 4.53 -0.81
C SER A 407 -15.11 3.90 -1.87
N LEU A 408 -16.30 3.41 -1.47
CA LEU A 408 -17.30 2.81 -2.36
C LEU A 408 -18.30 3.88 -2.76
N GLU A 409 -18.04 4.55 -3.87
CA GLU A 409 -18.88 5.62 -4.41
C GLU A 409 -19.05 5.45 -5.92
N PRO A 410 -20.25 5.76 -6.47
CA PRO A 410 -20.45 5.73 -7.91
C PRO A 410 -19.40 6.56 -8.67
N GLY A 411 -18.86 5.99 -9.74
CA GLY A 411 -17.82 6.59 -10.57
C GLY A 411 -16.39 6.25 -10.15
N LYS A 412 -16.12 5.81 -8.92
CA LYS A 412 -14.79 5.35 -8.48
C LYS A 412 -14.47 3.96 -9.02
N LYS A 413 -13.19 3.63 -9.06
CA LYS A 413 -12.69 2.30 -9.40
C LYS A 413 -13.25 1.26 -8.44
N ALA A 414 -13.58 0.11 -8.96
CA ALA A 414 -14.06 -1.02 -8.16
C ALA A 414 -12.87 -1.78 -7.56
N ASP A 415 -12.24 -1.18 -6.54
CA ASP A 415 -11.24 -1.79 -5.66
C ASP A 415 -11.95 -2.16 -4.36
N ILE A 416 -12.36 -3.42 -4.22
CA ILE A 416 -13.33 -3.89 -3.21
C ILE A 416 -12.85 -5.20 -2.60
N ILE A 417 -13.03 -5.35 -1.29
CA ILE A 417 -12.83 -6.62 -0.59
C ILE A 417 -14.10 -7.08 0.11
N LEU A 418 -14.26 -8.39 0.19
CA LEU A 418 -15.31 -9.05 0.95
C LEU A 418 -14.68 -9.85 2.06
N VAL A 419 -14.97 -9.49 3.31
CA VAL A 419 -14.43 -10.13 4.52
C VAL A 419 -15.50 -11.02 5.13
N ASP A 420 -15.24 -12.31 5.24
CA ASP A 420 -16.13 -13.26 5.92
C ASP A 420 -16.05 -13.02 7.44
N TRP A 421 -17.14 -12.55 8.03
CA TRP A 421 -17.20 -12.27 9.46
C TRP A 421 -18.09 -13.23 10.26
N PHE A 422 -18.53 -14.32 9.61
CA PHE A 422 -19.23 -15.39 10.31
C PHE A 422 -18.26 -16.47 10.79
N LYS A 423 -17.26 -16.02 11.57
CA LYS A 423 -16.19 -16.86 12.13
C LYS A 423 -16.15 -16.73 13.66
N PRO A 424 -15.61 -17.72 14.39
CA PRO A 424 -15.62 -17.73 15.87
C PRO A 424 -15.09 -16.45 16.51
N HIS A 425 -14.03 -15.84 15.96
CA HIS A 425 -13.42 -14.62 16.50
C HIS A 425 -14.13 -13.33 16.07
N LEU A 426 -15.07 -13.39 15.12
CA LEU A 426 -15.80 -12.23 14.58
C LEU A 426 -17.28 -12.19 15.00
N VAL A 427 -17.85 -13.32 15.42
CA VAL A 427 -19.23 -13.40 15.95
C VAL A 427 -19.27 -12.86 17.40
N PRO A 428 -20.32 -12.14 17.82
CA PRO A 428 -21.54 -11.79 17.09
C PRO A 428 -21.32 -10.73 16.01
N MET A 429 -22.09 -10.84 14.89
CA MET A 429 -22.01 -9.92 13.75
C MET A 429 -22.71 -8.59 14.07
N ASN A 430 -21.99 -7.72 14.75
CA ASN A 430 -22.41 -6.35 15.05
C ASN A 430 -21.21 -5.40 14.99
N MET A 431 -21.46 -4.10 14.92
CA MET A 431 -20.42 -3.06 14.93
C MET A 431 -19.28 -3.36 13.93
N PRO A 432 -19.56 -3.46 12.63
CA PRO A 432 -18.64 -4.01 11.64
C PRO A 432 -17.28 -3.29 11.60
N VAL A 433 -17.25 -1.96 11.77
CA VAL A 433 -15.98 -1.19 11.79
C VAL A 433 -15.07 -1.65 12.94
N TYR A 434 -15.62 -1.86 14.12
CA TYR A 434 -14.84 -2.38 15.26
C TYR A 434 -14.36 -3.82 15.01
N ARG A 435 -15.20 -4.65 14.38
CA ARG A 435 -14.82 -6.03 14.03
C ARG A 435 -13.66 -6.05 13.04
N MET A 436 -13.70 -5.21 12.01
CA MET A 436 -12.62 -5.12 11.03
C MET A 436 -11.31 -4.63 11.65
N VAL A 437 -11.35 -3.64 12.54
CA VAL A 437 -10.13 -3.05 13.10
C VAL A 437 -9.53 -3.87 14.27
N TYR A 438 -10.37 -4.51 15.08
CA TYR A 438 -9.88 -5.13 16.31
C TYR A 438 -9.80 -6.66 16.28
N TYR A 439 -10.49 -7.32 15.36
CA TYR A 439 -10.63 -8.76 15.40
C TYR A 439 -10.36 -9.47 14.08
N ALA A 440 -10.60 -8.80 12.94
CA ALA A 440 -10.34 -9.38 11.62
C ALA A 440 -8.83 -9.51 11.37
N ASN A 441 -8.49 -10.42 10.50
CA ASN A 441 -7.14 -10.65 9.99
C ASN A 441 -7.20 -10.96 8.48
N GLY A 442 -6.05 -11.03 7.81
CA GLY A 442 -5.99 -11.25 6.38
C GLY A 442 -6.63 -12.56 5.90
N GLU A 443 -6.66 -13.60 6.76
CA GLU A 443 -7.31 -14.88 6.43
C GLU A 443 -8.84 -14.81 6.39
N ASP A 444 -9.43 -13.70 6.82
CA ASP A 444 -10.88 -13.49 6.77
C ASP A 444 -11.33 -12.90 5.42
N VAL A 445 -10.41 -12.41 4.60
CA VAL A 445 -10.72 -11.86 3.27
C VAL A 445 -11.06 -12.99 2.32
N ALA A 446 -12.30 -13.06 1.90
CA ALA A 446 -12.80 -14.13 1.02
C ALA A 446 -12.66 -13.78 -0.47
N THR A 447 -12.89 -12.52 -0.85
CA THR A 447 -12.92 -12.09 -2.25
C THR A 447 -12.23 -10.74 -2.40
N VAL A 448 -11.46 -10.57 -3.46
CA VAL A 448 -10.76 -9.33 -3.80
C VAL A 448 -11.05 -8.95 -5.24
N ILE A 449 -11.49 -7.73 -5.44
CA ILE A 449 -11.75 -7.11 -6.74
C ILE A 449 -10.84 -5.90 -6.87
N VAL A 450 -10.11 -5.79 -7.97
CA VAL A 450 -9.26 -4.63 -8.28
C VAL A 450 -9.57 -4.17 -9.69
N ASP A 451 -9.84 -2.87 -9.83
CA ASP A 451 -10.18 -2.26 -11.13
C ASP A 451 -11.31 -3.02 -11.84
N GLY A 452 -12.33 -3.47 -11.06
CA GLY A 452 -13.49 -4.23 -11.55
C GLY A 452 -13.22 -5.71 -11.87
N ARG A 453 -12.00 -6.20 -11.72
CA ARG A 453 -11.60 -7.59 -11.97
C ARG A 453 -11.55 -8.38 -10.68
N VAL A 454 -12.21 -9.52 -10.63
CA VAL A 454 -12.09 -10.46 -9.50
C VAL A 454 -10.72 -11.14 -9.58
N LEU A 455 -9.83 -10.83 -8.63
CA LEU A 455 -8.48 -11.41 -8.57
C LEU A 455 -8.41 -12.60 -7.61
N MET A 456 -9.26 -12.60 -6.57
CA MET A 456 -9.41 -13.74 -5.65
C MET A 456 -10.91 -13.95 -5.37
N ARG A 457 -11.35 -15.20 -5.35
CA ARG A 457 -12.72 -15.58 -4.99
C ARG A 457 -12.71 -16.77 -4.05
N ASP A 458 -13.43 -16.63 -2.92
CA ASP A 458 -13.52 -17.67 -1.89
C ASP A 458 -12.13 -18.24 -1.51
N ARG A 459 -11.17 -17.33 -1.32
CA ARG A 459 -9.74 -17.60 -1.00
C ARG A 459 -8.91 -18.22 -2.14
N HIS A 460 -9.49 -18.46 -3.31
CA HIS A 460 -8.75 -18.95 -4.48
C HIS A 460 -8.28 -17.77 -5.34
N VAL A 461 -6.97 -17.65 -5.51
CA VAL A 461 -6.36 -16.65 -6.39
C VAL A 461 -6.54 -17.05 -7.83
N LEU A 462 -7.00 -16.12 -8.68
CA LEU A 462 -7.34 -16.37 -10.08
C LEU A 462 -6.23 -15.92 -11.06
N THR A 463 -5.24 -15.18 -10.57
CA THR A 463 -4.20 -14.55 -11.40
C THR A 463 -2.81 -15.19 -11.26
N ALA A 464 -2.65 -16.14 -10.35
CA ALA A 464 -1.40 -16.86 -10.14
C ALA A 464 -1.67 -18.28 -9.62
N ASP A 465 -0.77 -19.20 -9.94
CA ASP A 465 -0.70 -20.52 -9.30
C ASP A 465 0.09 -20.41 -8.00
N GLU A 466 -0.62 -20.56 -6.86
CA GLU A 466 -0.04 -20.34 -5.53
C GLU A 466 1.15 -21.25 -5.27
N GLU A 467 1.07 -22.53 -5.61
CA GLU A 467 2.14 -23.51 -5.36
C GLU A 467 3.40 -23.16 -6.15
N SER A 468 3.25 -22.80 -7.42
CA SER A 468 4.37 -22.35 -8.25
C SER A 468 5.04 -21.08 -7.70
N VAL A 469 4.27 -20.13 -7.17
CA VAL A 469 4.81 -18.91 -6.56
C VAL A 469 5.61 -19.25 -5.30
N LEU A 470 5.07 -20.10 -4.42
CA LEU A 470 5.75 -20.50 -3.18
C LEU A 470 7.06 -21.25 -3.46
N ASN A 471 7.04 -22.19 -4.40
CA ASN A 471 8.24 -22.95 -4.77
C ASN A 471 9.33 -22.07 -5.38
N ALA A 472 8.97 -21.13 -6.27
CA ALA A 472 9.92 -20.19 -6.85
C ALA A 472 10.52 -19.25 -5.80
N ALA A 473 9.71 -18.77 -4.87
CA ALA A 473 10.16 -17.91 -3.78
C ALA A 473 11.15 -18.62 -2.85
N GLN A 474 10.84 -19.86 -2.45
CA GLN A 474 11.73 -20.69 -1.63
C GLN A 474 13.08 -20.88 -2.33
N GLN A 475 13.05 -21.29 -3.60
CA GLN A 475 14.26 -21.52 -4.40
C GLN A 475 15.12 -20.26 -4.52
N GLU A 476 14.53 -19.11 -4.87
CA GLU A 476 15.30 -17.88 -5.09
C GLU A 476 15.84 -17.30 -3.78
N SER A 477 15.14 -17.45 -2.65
CA SER A 477 15.66 -17.12 -1.33
C SER A 477 16.93 -17.90 -1.01
N GLU A 478 16.90 -19.23 -1.17
CA GLU A 478 18.07 -20.09 -0.94
C GLU A 478 19.23 -19.77 -1.89
N LEU A 479 18.93 -19.49 -3.17
CA LEU A 479 19.95 -19.14 -4.16
C LEU A 479 20.62 -17.81 -3.82
N ALA A 480 19.87 -16.82 -3.42
CA ALA A 480 20.40 -15.50 -3.06
C ALA A 480 21.36 -15.59 -1.86
N VAL A 481 20.97 -16.34 -0.82
CA VAL A 481 21.82 -16.59 0.35
C VAL A 481 23.12 -17.32 -0.04
N ARG A 482 23.02 -18.35 -0.87
CA ARG A 482 24.19 -19.10 -1.36
C ARG A 482 25.15 -18.23 -2.17
N ARG A 483 24.62 -17.36 -3.06
CA ARG A 483 25.45 -16.47 -3.90
C ARG A 483 26.33 -15.52 -3.09
N VAL A 484 25.85 -15.07 -1.95
CA VAL A 484 26.61 -14.11 -1.12
C VAL A 484 27.59 -14.79 -0.16
N GLY A 485 27.50 -16.11 0.01
CA GLY A 485 28.42 -16.88 0.84
C GLY A 485 28.51 -16.33 2.26
N LEU A 486 27.37 -16.28 2.96
CA LEU A 486 27.36 -15.80 4.34
C LEU A 486 28.30 -16.64 5.21
N PRO A 487 29.10 -16.01 6.09
CA PRO A 487 30.10 -16.72 6.90
C PRO A 487 29.47 -17.69 7.90
N ASP A 488 28.26 -17.39 8.37
CA ASP A 488 27.52 -18.19 9.32
C ASP A 488 26.22 -18.67 8.66
N ASP A 489 25.67 -19.78 9.13
CA ASP A 489 24.35 -20.24 8.71
C ASP A 489 23.27 -19.22 9.17
N PRO A 490 22.68 -18.46 8.24
CA PRO A 490 21.71 -17.40 8.59
C PRO A 490 20.40 -17.97 9.13
N THR A 491 20.21 -19.29 9.09
CA THR A 491 19.04 -20.00 9.62
C THR A 491 19.30 -20.65 10.96
N ALA A 492 20.54 -20.61 11.46
CA ALA A 492 20.89 -21.12 12.77
C ALA A 492 20.28 -20.29 13.90
N LEU A 493 19.71 -20.96 14.89
CA LEU A 493 19.19 -20.26 16.06
C LEU A 493 20.35 -19.70 16.90
N PRO A 494 20.27 -18.46 17.36
CA PRO A 494 21.31 -17.86 18.17
C PRO A 494 21.43 -18.53 19.55
N ASP A 495 22.64 -18.49 20.12
CA ASP A 495 22.89 -18.98 21.46
C ASP A 495 21.97 -18.26 22.48
N GLY A 496 21.32 -19.06 23.33
CA GLY A 496 20.39 -18.53 24.33
C GLY A 496 18.99 -18.17 23.78
N PHE A 497 18.67 -18.59 22.56
CA PHE A 497 17.35 -18.35 21.96
C PHE A 497 16.18 -18.80 22.83
N TRP A 498 16.33 -19.92 23.55
CA TRP A 498 15.33 -20.44 24.46
C TRP A 498 15.63 -20.08 25.92
N GLY A 499 14.63 -19.63 26.65
CA GLY A 499 14.69 -19.47 28.12
C GLY A 499 15.39 -18.20 28.63
N THR A 500 15.86 -17.30 27.76
CA THR A 500 16.41 -15.99 28.15
C THR A 500 15.44 -14.87 27.83
N THR A 501 15.54 -13.75 28.56
CA THR A 501 14.75 -12.54 28.31
C THR A 501 15.46 -11.56 27.38
N ARG A 502 16.73 -11.81 27.05
CA ARG A 502 17.54 -11.03 26.11
C ARG A 502 18.59 -11.95 25.51
N LEU A 503 18.73 -11.92 24.21
CA LEU A 503 19.89 -12.48 23.53
C LEU A 503 21.14 -11.66 23.91
N ARG A 504 22.26 -12.31 24.06
CA ARG A 504 23.55 -11.63 24.26
C ARG A 504 24.23 -11.49 22.91
N ASP A 505 24.84 -10.34 22.68
CA ASP A 505 25.72 -10.16 21.54
C ASP A 505 26.74 -11.29 21.49
N ALA A 506 26.89 -11.91 20.33
CA ALA A 506 27.98 -12.85 20.13
C ALA A 506 29.27 -12.10 20.44
N THR A 507 30.00 -12.50 21.48
CA THR A 507 31.28 -11.91 21.81
C THR A 507 32.16 -12.03 20.56
N PRO A 508 32.73 -10.93 20.01
CA PRO A 508 33.61 -11.04 18.86
C PRO A 508 34.75 -11.99 19.24
N LYS A 509 34.91 -13.09 18.51
CA LYS A 509 36.04 -13.98 18.61
C LYS A 509 37.28 -13.36 17.97
#